data_3f575a2bbed37e6188329fe8e1b75c1a
#
_entry.id   3f575a2bbed37e6188329fe8e1b75c1a
#
_cell.length_a   1.000
_cell.length_b   1.000
_cell.length_c   1.000
_cell.angle_alpha   90.00
_cell.angle_beta   90.00
_cell.angle_gamma   90.00
#
_symmetry.space_group_name_H-M   'P 1'
#
loop_
_entity.id
_entity.type
_entity.pdbx_description
1 polymer ?
#
loop_
_entity_poly.entity_id
_entity_poly.type
_entity_poly.pdbx_seq_one_letter_code
_entity_poly.pdbx_strand_id
1 'polypeptide(L)'
;MPPMAIIARCAALNPHGFGFATKDRIYKTLSFEDFKREIKTIRKDETAILHFRYATHGSIKASNCHPFRDDKTGVSFAHNGILDITPIGDMTDSETAFRTRIVPTIEEYGFDSDEFIKANHDIIGGSRFAYIDKDGDYRLYGAFTHYKGCWYSNRNFMPVIERHSYAY
;
A
#
# COMPACT_ATOMS: atom_id res chain seq x y z
N MET A 1 10.49 -8.69 -6.67
CA MET A 1 10.01 -7.42 -7.28
C MET A 1 9.32 -7.71 -8.61
N PRO A 2 8.20 -7.04 -8.95
CA PRO A 2 7.53 -7.20 -10.22
C PRO A 2 8.43 -6.87 -11.41
N PRO A 3 8.23 -7.50 -12.61
CA PRO A 3 8.89 -7.09 -13.83
C PRO A 3 8.66 -5.60 -14.15
N MET A 4 9.68 -4.93 -14.69
CA MET A 4 9.62 -3.48 -14.98
C MET A 4 8.46 -3.10 -15.93
N ALA A 5 8.07 -3.99 -16.85
CA ALA A 5 6.91 -3.76 -17.72
C ALA A 5 5.59 -3.67 -16.92
N ILE A 6 5.44 -4.47 -15.85
CA ILE A 6 4.28 -4.39 -14.95
C ILE A 6 4.33 -3.09 -14.14
N ILE A 7 5.49 -2.72 -13.61
CA ILE A 7 5.69 -1.48 -12.87
C ILE A 7 5.33 -0.26 -13.74
N ALA A 8 5.83 -0.22 -14.96
CA ALA A 8 5.52 0.87 -15.91
C ALA A 8 4.02 0.94 -16.25
N ARG A 9 3.36 -0.22 -16.41
CA ARG A 9 1.92 -0.26 -16.65
C ARG A 9 1.12 0.22 -15.42
N CYS A 10 1.50 -0.19 -14.21
CA CYS A 10 0.87 0.30 -12.97
C CYS A 10 1.00 1.83 -12.87
N ALA A 11 2.16 2.38 -13.19
CA ALA A 11 2.41 3.82 -13.17
C ALA A 11 1.56 4.56 -14.22
N ALA A 12 1.45 4.02 -15.44
CA ALA A 12 0.63 4.63 -16.48
C ALA A 12 -0.86 4.65 -16.13
N LEU A 13 -1.36 3.64 -15.42
CA LEU A 13 -2.75 3.55 -14.97
C LEU A 13 -3.02 4.41 -13.72
N ASN A 14 -2.00 4.72 -12.93
CA ASN A 14 -2.10 5.42 -11.65
C ASN A 14 -0.99 6.48 -11.56
N PRO A 15 -1.09 7.60 -12.30
CA PRO A 15 0.02 8.52 -12.50
C PRO A 15 0.13 9.62 -11.44
N HIS A 16 -0.72 9.64 -10.40
CA HIS A 16 -0.83 10.76 -9.45
C HIS A 16 0.15 10.67 -8.27
N GLY A 17 1.13 9.77 -8.35
CA GLY A 17 2.21 9.64 -7.40
C GLY A 17 2.57 8.19 -7.08
N PHE A 18 3.74 8.02 -6.52
CA PHE A 18 4.40 6.74 -6.34
C PHE A 18 5.03 6.68 -4.96
N GLY A 19 5.05 5.51 -4.38
CA GLY A 19 5.78 5.29 -3.15
C GLY A 19 6.07 3.82 -2.91
N PHE A 20 7.05 3.58 -2.04
CA PHE A 20 7.31 2.26 -1.52
C PHE A 20 7.67 2.31 -0.04
N ALA A 21 7.48 1.19 0.64
CA ALA A 21 8.04 0.94 1.96
C ALA A 21 8.74 -0.41 1.99
N THR A 22 9.81 -0.48 2.76
CA THR A 22 10.43 -1.68 3.29
C THR A 22 10.42 -1.58 4.81
N LYS A 23 10.94 -2.58 5.51
CA LYS A 23 11.05 -2.50 6.98
C LYS A 23 11.89 -1.31 7.46
N ASP A 24 12.89 -0.90 6.68
CA ASP A 24 13.87 0.10 7.10
C ASP A 24 13.54 1.52 6.63
N ARG A 25 12.72 1.66 5.58
CA ARG A 25 12.52 2.97 4.94
C ARG A 25 11.22 3.09 4.16
N ILE A 26 10.83 4.35 3.95
CA ILE A 26 9.74 4.77 3.10
C ILE A 26 10.26 5.80 2.08
N TYR A 27 9.73 5.76 0.86
CA TYR A 27 10.00 6.74 -0.18
C TYR A 27 8.73 7.12 -0.91
N LYS A 28 8.54 8.40 -1.20
CA LYS A 28 7.37 8.94 -1.92
C LYS A 28 7.81 10.01 -2.91
N THR A 29 7.20 10.01 -4.09
CA THR A 29 7.48 10.99 -5.15
C THR A 29 6.29 11.13 -6.10
N LEU A 30 6.25 12.24 -6.84
CA LEU A 30 5.34 12.42 -7.98
C LEU A 30 6.02 12.09 -9.32
N SER A 31 7.34 11.85 -9.32
CA SER A 31 8.14 11.53 -10.50
C SER A 31 8.29 10.03 -10.67
N PHE A 32 7.79 9.46 -11.77
CA PHE A 32 7.98 8.04 -12.06
C PHE A 32 9.46 7.69 -12.31
N GLU A 33 10.24 8.58 -12.91
CA GLU A 33 11.66 8.35 -13.14
C GLU A 33 12.44 8.25 -11.83
N ASP A 34 12.13 9.12 -10.85
CA ASP A 34 12.72 9.06 -9.53
C ASP A 34 12.30 7.78 -8.80
N PHE A 35 11.02 7.44 -8.84
CA PHE A 35 10.52 6.17 -8.28
C PHE A 35 11.22 4.96 -8.88
N LYS A 36 11.36 4.94 -10.21
CA LYS A 36 12.03 3.85 -10.94
C LYS A 36 13.52 3.73 -10.58
N ARG A 37 14.18 4.85 -10.28
CA ARG A 37 15.57 4.85 -9.79
C ARG A 37 15.64 4.27 -8.38
N GLU A 38 14.78 4.73 -7.50
CA GLU A 38 14.79 4.36 -6.07
C GLU A 38 14.40 2.90 -5.81
N ILE A 39 13.42 2.34 -6.52
CA ILE A 39 13.05 0.92 -6.33
C ILE A 39 14.17 -0.06 -6.71
N LYS A 40 15.14 0.34 -7.55
CA LYS A 40 16.31 -0.48 -7.87
C LYS A 40 17.26 -0.68 -6.68
N THR A 41 17.14 0.15 -5.66
CA THR A 41 17.95 0.07 -4.44
C THR A 41 17.37 -0.92 -3.42
N ILE A 42 16.15 -1.44 -3.64
CA ILE A 42 15.51 -2.47 -2.81
C ILE A 42 16.23 -3.80 -3.08
N ARG A 43 16.71 -4.45 -2.02
CA ARG A 43 17.40 -5.73 -2.15
C ARG A 43 16.44 -6.83 -2.62
N LYS A 44 16.97 -7.87 -3.24
CA LYS A 44 16.16 -8.99 -3.78
C LYS A 44 15.47 -9.82 -2.71
N ASP A 45 16.04 -9.87 -1.54
CA ASP A 45 15.55 -10.60 -0.35
C ASP A 45 14.67 -9.76 0.57
N GLU A 46 14.44 -8.50 0.19
CA GLU A 46 13.69 -7.54 1.01
C GLU A 46 12.22 -7.52 0.62
N THR A 47 11.35 -7.64 1.62
CA THR A 47 9.91 -7.41 1.45
C THR A 47 9.64 -5.94 1.19
N ALA A 48 8.81 -5.63 0.19
CA ALA A 48 8.45 -4.26 -0.14
C ALA A 48 6.98 -4.12 -0.54
N ILE A 49 6.36 -3.02 -0.11
CA ILE A 49 5.10 -2.52 -0.67
C ILE A 49 5.45 -1.49 -1.74
N LEU A 50 4.93 -1.65 -2.95
CA LEU A 50 4.95 -0.63 -4.00
C LEU A 50 3.53 -0.08 -4.18
N HIS A 51 3.37 1.23 -4.18
CA HIS A 51 2.07 1.87 -4.37
C HIS A 51 2.11 2.86 -5.54
N PHE A 52 1.06 2.80 -6.37
CA PHE A 52 0.82 3.66 -7.51
C PHE A 52 -0.52 4.35 -7.30
N ARG A 53 -0.49 5.64 -7.05
CA ARG A 53 -1.67 6.42 -6.64
C ARG A 53 -2.51 6.85 -7.83
N TYR A 54 -3.81 6.58 -7.75
CA TYR A 54 -4.83 7.28 -8.51
C TYR A 54 -5.65 8.12 -7.53
N ALA A 55 -5.51 9.44 -7.59
CA ALA A 55 -6.20 10.34 -6.68
C ALA A 55 -7.68 10.46 -7.09
N THR A 56 -8.56 9.97 -6.25
CA THR A 56 -10.01 10.19 -6.32
C THR A 56 -10.42 11.38 -5.47
N HIS A 57 -9.70 11.59 -4.35
CA HIS A 57 -9.88 12.68 -3.41
C HIS A 57 -8.52 13.20 -2.91
N GLY A 58 -8.51 14.45 -2.44
CA GLY A 58 -7.31 15.10 -1.90
C GLY A 58 -6.34 15.60 -2.98
N SER A 59 -5.47 16.50 -2.59
CA SER A 59 -4.48 17.12 -3.49
C SER A 59 -3.43 16.11 -3.96
N ILE A 60 -2.90 16.34 -5.18
CA ILE A 60 -1.78 15.58 -5.73
C ILE A 60 -0.51 16.15 -5.12
N LYS A 61 -0.03 15.56 -4.02
CA LYS A 61 1.22 15.87 -3.34
C LYS A 61 1.87 14.57 -2.84
N ALA A 62 3.20 14.58 -2.75
CA ALA A 62 3.95 13.37 -2.36
C ALA A 62 3.57 12.88 -0.95
N SER A 63 3.26 13.77 -0.01
CA SER A 63 2.82 13.40 1.34
C SER A 63 1.54 12.55 1.36
N ASN A 64 0.64 12.75 0.39
CA ASN A 64 -0.60 11.98 0.25
C ASN A 64 -0.41 10.62 -0.48
N CYS A 65 0.79 10.32 -0.95
CA CYS A 65 1.08 9.02 -1.53
C CYS A 65 1.26 7.98 -0.41
N HIS A 66 0.81 6.76 -0.66
CA HIS A 66 1.15 5.61 0.17
C HIS A 66 2.57 5.11 -0.15
N PRO A 67 3.17 4.32 0.73
CA PRO A 67 2.72 3.94 2.07
C PRO A 67 2.82 5.07 3.09
N PHE A 68 2.05 4.96 4.19
CA PHE A 68 2.26 5.75 5.41
C PHE A 68 3.06 4.89 6.40
N ARG A 69 3.91 5.53 7.21
CA ARG A 69 4.71 4.85 8.22
C ARG A 69 4.51 5.51 9.58
N ASP A 70 4.49 4.69 10.58
CA ASP A 70 4.63 5.11 11.97
C ASP A 70 5.99 4.69 12.50
N ASP A 71 6.81 5.66 12.91
CA ASP A 71 8.19 5.41 13.31
C ASP A 71 8.29 4.74 14.69
N LYS A 72 7.27 4.91 15.55
CA LYS A 72 7.24 4.31 16.88
C LYS A 72 6.99 2.80 16.81
N THR A 73 6.00 2.37 16.05
CA THR A 73 5.68 0.96 15.83
C THR A 73 6.55 0.31 14.75
N GLY A 74 7.16 1.12 13.88
CA GLY A 74 7.91 0.66 12.71
C GLY A 74 7.03 0.12 11.58
N VAL A 75 5.70 0.24 11.70
CA VAL A 75 4.75 -0.30 10.73
C VAL A 75 4.52 0.66 9.58
N SER A 76 4.56 0.13 8.35
CA SER A 76 4.17 0.83 7.13
C SER A 76 2.86 0.27 6.60
N PHE A 77 1.99 1.16 6.07
CA PHE A 77 0.63 0.87 5.62
C PHE A 77 0.36 1.42 4.24
N ALA A 78 -0.24 0.61 3.38
CA ALA A 78 -0.81 1.04 2.11
C ALA A 78 -2.25 0.55 1.93
N HIS A 79 -3.06 1.37 1.27
CA HIS A 79 -4.47 1.13 1.02
C HIS A 79 -4.80 1.26 -0.46
N ASN A 80 -5.67 0.38 -0.95
CA ASN A 80 -6.32 0.48 -2.25
C ASN A 80 -7.83 0.35 -2.09
N GLY A 81 -8.55 1.43 -2.34
CA GLY A 81 -10.01 1.56 -2.20
C GLY A 81 -10.42 2.93 -1.71
N ILE A 82 -11.59 3.00 -1.08
CA ILE A 82 -12.14 4.18 -0.42
C ILE A 82 -12.62 3.74 0.96
N LEU A 83 -12.27 4.51 2.01
CA LEU A 83 -12.73 4.27 3.37
C LEU A 83 -13.84 5.26 3.71
N ASP A 84 -14.84 4.78 4.45
CA ASP A 84 -15.89 5.62 5.05
C ASP A 84 -15.35 6.25 6.35
N ILE A 85 -14.32 7.09 6.18
CA ILE A 85 -13.65 7.81 7.26
C ILE A 85 -13.48 9.26 6.83
N THR A 86 -14.00 10.18 7.62
CA THR A 86 -13.82 11.61 7.39
C THR A 86 -12.36 12.00 7.61
N PRO A 87 -11.67 12.57 6.60
CA PRO A 87 -10.31 13.03 6.75
C PRO A 87 -10.16 14.09 7.85
N ILE A 88 -9.06 14.05 8.59
CA ILE A 88 -8.72 15.04 9.62
C ILE A 88 -7.62 15.97 9.09
N GLY A 89 -7.90 17.28 9.07
CA GLY A 89 -6.95 18.26 8.55
C GLY A 89 -6.60 18.00 7.09
N ASP A 90 -5.29 17.96 6.78
CA ASP A 90 -4.77 17.72 5.43
C ASP A 90 -4.52 16.23 5.11
N MET A 91 -4.86 15.32 6.02
CA MET A 91 -4.69 13.88 5.83
C MET A 91 -5.71 13.34 4.82
N THR A 92 -5.37 12.23 4.18
CA THR A 92 -6.35 11.43 3.42
C THR A 92 -7.20 10.56 4.39
N ASP A 93 -8.30 9.97 3.90
CA ASP A 93 -9.07 8.95 4.62
C ASP A 93 -8.18 7.81 5.13
N SER A 94 -7.30 7.34 4.27
CA SER A 94 -6.33 6.27 4.55
C SER A 94 -5.34 6.65 5.65
N GLU A 95 -4.76 7.85 5.59
CA GLU A 95 -3.84 8.32 6.62
C GLU A 95 -4.56 8.55 7.95
N THR A 96 -5.76 9.12 7.91
CA THR A 96 -6.61 9.29 9.10
C THR A 96 -6.90 7.95 9.75
N ALA A 97 -7.34 6.94 8.96
CA ALA A 97 -7.57 5.59 9.47
C ALA A 97 -6.31 5.01 10.13
N PHE A 98 -5.18 5.12 9.45
CA PHE A 98 -3.91 4.61 9.94
C PHE A 98 -3.49 5.26 11.26
N ARG A 99 -3.48 6.61 11.32
CA ARG A 99 -3.01 7.36 12.48
C ARG A 99 -3.95 7.27 13.69
N THR A 100 -5.27 7.23 13.47
CA THR A 100 -6.25 7.36 14.55
C THR A 100 -6.87 6.05 15.02
N ARG A 101 -6.74 4.98 14.23
CA ARG A 101 -7.31 3.67 14.57
C ARG A 101 -6.27 2.57 14.59
N ILE A 102 -5.50 2.42 13.49
CA ILE A 102 -4.59 1.28 13.33
C ILE A 102 -3.37 1.42 14.24
N VAL A 103 -2.66 2.56 14.20
CA VAL A 103 -1.46 2.77 15.02
C VAL A 103 -1.77 2.66 16.50
N PRO A 104 -2.81 3.31 17.08
CA PRO A 104 -3.14 3.15 18.49
C PRO A 104 -3.44 1.70 18.88
N THR A 105 -4.12 0.94 18.02
CA THR A 105 -4.39 -0.48 18.28
C THR A 105 -3.11 -1.31 18.30
N ILE A 106 -2.17 -1.03 17.38
CA ILE A 106 -0.87 -1.72 17.37
C ILE A 106 -0.05 -1.38 18.61
N GLU A 107 -0.07 -0.11 19.04
CA GLU A 107 0.66 0.34 20.24
C GLU A 107 0.15 -0.31 21.52
N GLU A 108 -1.17 -0.51 21.62
CA GLU A 108 -1.80 -1.04 22.82
C GLU A 108 -1.77 -2.58 22.86
N TYR A 109 -2.05 -3.24 21.73
CA TYR A 109 -2.29 -4.68 21.68
C TYR A 109 -1.25 -5.46 20.85
N GLY A 110 -0.49 -4.79 20.00
CA GLY A 110 0.48 -5.41 19.11
C GLY A 110 -0.04 -5.67 17.69
N PHE A 111 0.90 -5.89 16.76
CA PHE A 111 0.64 -5.99 15.32
C PHE A 111 -0.17 -7.24 14.91
N ASP A 112 -0.09 -8.35 15.67
CA ASP A 112 -0.78 -9.60 15.35
C ASP A 112 -1.92 -9.93 16.33
N SER A 113 -2.36 -8.95 17.12
CA SER A 113 -3.45 -9.12 18.09
C SER A 113 -4.81 -9.30 17.41
N ASP A 114 -5.74 -9.92 18.12
CA ASP A 114 -7.15 -10.05 17.68
C ASP A 114 -7.79 -8.67 17.52
N GLU A 115 -7.40 -7.69 18.35
CA GLU A 115 -7.84 -6.30 18.29
C GLU A 115 -7.36 -5.63 17.01
N PHE A 116 -6.11 -5.86 16.59
CA PHE A 116 -5.61 -5.35 15.32
C PHE A 116 -6.34 -5.98 14.13
N ILE A 117 -6.57 -7.29 14.15
CA ILE A 117 -7.34 -8.00 13.12
C ILE A 117 -8.76 -7.40 13.04
N LYS A 118 -9.42 -7.26 14.20
CA LYS A 118 -10.75 -6.67 14.29
C LYS A 118 -10.80 -5.23 13.78
N ALA A 119 -9.86 -4.37 14.20
CA ALA A 119 -9.80 -2.97 13.75
C ALA A 119 -9.70 -2.84 12.23
N ASN A 120 -8.94 -3.75 11.58
CA ASN A 120 -8.89 -3.82 10.11
C ASN A 120 -10.24 -4.23 9.51
N HIS A 121 -10.89 -5.28 10.03
CA HIS A 121 -12.17 -5.75 9.53
C HIS A 121 -13.28 -4.73 9.68
N ASP A 122 -13.27 -3.94 10.75
CA ASP A 122 -14.28 -2.91 11.02
C ASP A 122 -14.28 -1.76 10.00
N ILE A 123 -13.15 -1.50 9.32
CA ILE A 123 -13.00 -0.33 8.43
C ILE A 123 -12.72 -0.68 6.97
N ILE A 124 -12.32 -1.92 6.66
CA ILE A 124 -11.81 -2.27 5.34
C ILE A 124 -12.87 -2.23 4.23
N GLY A 125 -14.12 -2.61 4.53
CA GLY A 125 -15.19 -2.71 3.52
C GLY A 125 -14.73 -3.53 2.31
N GLY A 126 -14.86 -2.95 1.12
CA GLY A 126 -14.40 -3.55 -0.15
C GLY A 126 -12.94 -3.24 -0.52
N SER A 127 -12.19 -2.63 0.38
CA SER A 127 -10.82 -2.16 0.17
C SER A 127 -9.77 -3.29 0.32
N ARG A 128 -8.49 -2.93 0.18
CA ARG A 128 -7.34 -3.82 0.42
C ARG A 128 -6.30 -3.06 1.21
N PHE A 129 -5.79 -3.71 2.25
CA PHE A 129 -4.73 -3.17 3.09
C PHE A 129 -3.48 -4.03 2.98
N ALA A 130 -2.34 -3.38 2.93
CA ALA A 130 -1.03 -4.03 2.98
C ALA A 130 -0.18 -3.36 4.04
N TYR A 131 0.46 -4.17 4.86
CA TYR A 131 1.35 -3.75 5.94
C TYR A 131 2.71 -4.40 5.81
N ILE A 132 3.75 -3.70 6.24
CA ILE A 132 5.07 -4.27 6.57
C ILE A 132 5.43 -3.75 7.96
N ASP A 133 5.84 -4.65 8.84
CA ASP A 133 6.31 -4.32 10.17
C ASP A 133 7.84 -4.04 10.23
N LYS A 134 8.35 -3.77 11.43
CA LYS A 134 9.77 -3.50 11.67
C LYS A 134 10.71 -4.69 11.38
N ASP A 135 10.17 -5.91 11.37
CA ASP A 135 10.93 -7.14 11.14
C ASP A 135 10.92 -7.56 9.65
N GLY A 136 10.07 -6.91 8.84
CA GLY A 136 9.91 -7.15 7.41
C GLY A 136 8.80 -8.15 7.10
N ASP A 137 8.03 -8.55 8.11
CA ASP A 137 6.85 -9.39 7.94
C ASP A 137 5.70 -8.56 7.37
N TYR A 138 4.92 -9.17 6.48
CA TYR A 138 3.80 -8.48 5.85
C TYR A 138 2.45 -9.09 6.21
N ARG A 139 1.41 -8.27 6.18
CA ARG A 139 0.01 -8.69 6.33
C ARG A 139 -0.83 -8.07 5.22
N LEU A 140 -1.75 -8.87 4.69
CA LEU A 140 -2.68 -8.46 3.64
C LEU A 140 -4.11 -8.68 4.11
N TYR A 141 -4.96 -7.65 3.99
CA TYR A 141 -6.39 -7.72 4.27
C TYR A 141 -7.18 -7.38 3.01
N GLY A 142 -8.22 -8.16 2.72
CA GLY A 142 -9.01 -8.05 1.51
C GLY A 142 -8.51 -8.95 0.38
N ALA A 143 -9.10 -8.82 -0.80
CA ALA A 143 -8.83 -9.70 -1.93
C ALA A 143 -7.58 -9.27 -2.72
N PHE A 144 -6.52 -10.04 -2.64
CA PHE A 144 -5.30 -9.88 -3.44
C PHE A 144 -5.16 -10.98 -4.47
N THR A 145 -4.53 -10.67 -5.60
CA THR A 145 -4.18 -11.65 -6.64
C THR A 145 -2.69 -11.93 -6.58
N HIS A 146 -2.31 -13.20 -6.41
CA HIS A 146 -0.91 -13.61 -6.52
C HIS A 146 -0.53 -13.86 -7.98
N TYR A 147 0.55 -13.20 -8.45
CA TYR A 147 1.04 -13.37 -9.82
C TYR A 147 2.55 -13.13 -9.89
N LYS A 148 3.29 -14.09 -10.48
CA LYS A 148 4.77 -14.01 -10.65
C LYS A 148 5.51 -13.65 -9.36
N GLY A 149 5.14 -14.31 -8.25
CA GLY A 149 5.80 -14.12 -6.96
C GLY A 149 5.47 -12.80 -6.23
N CYS A 150 4.46 -12.07 -6.67
CA CYS A 150 4.02 -10.82 -6.05
C CYS A 150 2.50 -10.83 -5.82
N TRP A 151 2.06 -10.10 -4.79
CA TRP A 151 0.65 -9.86 -4.51
C TRP A 151 0.21 -8.51 -5.07
N TYR A 152 -0.97 -8.48 -5.69
CA TYR A 152 -1.55 -7.28 -6.32
C TYR A 152 -2.94 -7.02 -5.77
N SER A 153 -3.24 -5.77 -5.45
CA SER A 153 -4.54 -5.35 -4.92
C SER A 153 -5.67 -5.36 -5.96
N ASN A 154 -5.34 -5.44 -7.26
CA ASN A 154 -6.29 -5.60 -8.36
C ASN A 154 -5.60 -6.22 -9.58
N ARG A 155 -6.36 -6.50 -10.65
CA ARG A 155 -5.86 -7.10 -11.90
C ARG A 155 -5.65 -6.11 -13.05
N ASN A 156 -5.74 -4.80 -12.80
CA ASN A 156 -5.64 -3.80 -13.85
C ASN A 156 -4.28 -3.75 -14.54
N PHE A 157 -3.23 -4.24 -13.86
CA PHE A 157 -1.89 -4.39 -14.43
C PHE A 157 -1.79 -5.49 -15.51
N MET A 158 -2.71 -6.45 -15.53
CA MET A 158 -2.70 -7.55 -16.51
C MET A 158 -3.22 -7.06 -17.87
N PRO A 159 -2.69 -7.57 -19.00
CA PRO A 159 -3.37 -7.45 -20.31
C PRO A 159 -4.78 -8.03 -20.25
N VAL A 160 -5.69 -7.49 -21.07
CA VAL A 160 -7.10 -7.93 -21.06
C VAL A 160 -7.24 -9.43 -21.33
N ILE A 161 -6.42 -9.98 -22.24
CA ILE A 161 -6.43 -11.41 -22.60
C ILE A 161 -6.08 -12.30 -21.39
N GLU A 162 -5.11 -11.89 -20.56
CA GLU A 162 -4.69 -12.67 -19.38
C GLU A 162 -5.68 -12.54 -18.21
N ARG A 163 -6.48 -11.48 -18.13
CA ARG A 163 -7.46 -11.29 -17.05
C ARG A 163 -8.54 -12.38 -17.02
N HIS A 164 -8.93 -12.90 -18.17
CA HIS A 164 -10.00 -13.90 -18.29
C HIS A 164 -9.52 -15.31 -17.94
N SER A 165 -8.23 -15.61 -18.11
CA SER A 165 -7.68 -16.93 -17.80
C SER A 165 -7.45 -17.18 -16.29
N TYR A 166 -7.51 -16.18 -15.46
CA TYR A 166 -7.38 -16.27 -13.98
C TYR A 166 -8.72 -16.15 -13.24
N ALA A 167 -9.85 -16.29 -13.95
CA ALA A 167 -11.19 -16.16 -13.36
C ALA A 167 -11.79 -17.48 -12.85
N TYR A 168 -10.98 -18.56 -12.75
CA TYR A 168 -11.40 -19.90 -12.27
C TYR A 168 -10.48 -20.36 -11.14
#